data_8a5da09925add09ea49ef22643dabc48
#
_entry.id   8a5da09925add09ea49ef22643dabc48
#
_cell.length_a   1.000
_cell.length_b   1.000
_cell.length_c   1.000
_cell.angle_alpha   90.00
_cell.angle_beta   90.00
_cell.angle_gamma   90.00
#
_symmetry.space_group_name_H-M   'P 1'
#
loop_
_entity.id
_entity.type
_entity.pdbx_description
1 polymer ?
#
loop_
_entity_poly.entity_id
_entity_poly.type
_entity_poly.pdbx_seq_one_letter_code
_entity_poly.pdbx_strand_id
1 'polypeptide(L)'
;YQIKSNAPIDLFNESQSVIFNGHTYQSEFFKDLHQAKRSVVISATKLWFAKHSSVLEMLKELSARGVEVVAFIKSNLEKEEKLKGIGASIRINDTLAIDVAIIDKSLIWYGNINYLGYNTDENNAIRIYDSALAENVLEVLYT
;
A
#
# COMPACT_ATOMS: atom_id res chain seq x y z
N TYR A 1 32.16 6.34 8.25
CA TYR A 1 32.44 6.27 7.64
C TYR A 1 32.24 5.87 7.54
N GLN A 2 31.85 5.54 7.99
CA GLN A 2 32.03 5.40 7.60
C GLN A 2 31.84 4.98 7.25
N ILE A 3 31.77 4.67 7.67
CA ILE A 3 31.92 4.63 7.15
C ILE A 3 31.73 4.19 7.05
N LYS A 4 31.41 3.90 7.22
CA LYS A 4 31.55 3.84 6.81
C LYS A 4 31.31 3.45 6.49
N SER A 5 31.25 3.13 6.89
CA SER A 5 31.33 3.17 6.34
C SER A 5 31.02 2.91 5.98
N ASN A 6 30.82 2.69 6.08
CA ASN A 6 30.68 2.80 5.48
C ASN A 6 30.10 2.80 5.12
N ALA A 7 29.81 2.75 5.18
CA ALA A 7 29.30 3.12 4.71
C ALA A 7 28.68 3.02 4.27
N PRO A 8 28.57 2.96 4.12
CA PRO A 8 27.96 3.15 3.64
C PRO A 8 27.28 2.95 3.43
N ILE A 9 26.93 3.00 3.42
CA ILE A 9 26.32 3.19 3.16
C ILE A 9 25.69 3.22 3.09
N ASP A 10 25.50 3.44 3.19
CA ASP A 10 24.95 3.81 3.09
C ASP A 10 24.46 3.98 2.66
N LEU A 11 24.38 4.13 2.54
CA LEU A 11 23.92 4.37 2.07
C LEU A 11 23.17 4.27 1.65
N PHE A 12 22.90 4.36 1.61
CA PHE A 12 22.34 4.10 1.31
C PHE A 12 21.51 4.16 1.65
N ASN A 13 21.29 4.55 2.05
CA ASN A 13 20.55 4.43 2.38
C ASN A 13 19.52 4.47 2.84
N GLU A 14 19.58 4.87 2.78
CA GLU A 14 18.49 5.01 3.64
C GLU A 14 17.18 5.17 3.00
N SER A 15 16.95 6.01 2.12
CA SER A 15 15.74 5.89 1.33
C SER A 15 15.97 4.71 0.43
N GLN A 16 15.65 3.57 0.96
CA GLN A 16 15.84 2.33 0.27
C GLN A 16 14.69 2.11 -0.67
N SER A 17 14.97 1.96 -1.96
CA SER A 17 13.95 1.54 -2.90
C SER A 17 14.31 0.15 -3.41
N VAL A 18 13.35 -0.78 -3.33
CA VAL A 18 13.52 -2.16 -3.74
C VAL A 18 12.38 -2.50 -4.69
N ILE A 19 12.70 -3.17 -5.79
CA ILE A 19 11.72 -3.53 -6.80
C ILE A 19 11.30 -4.99 -6.63
N PHE A 20 9.99 -5.22 -6.67
CA PHE A 20 9.39 -6.55 -6.57
C PHE A 20 8.47 -6.78 -7.76
N ASN A 21 8.26 -8.03 -8.15
CA ASN A 21 7.22 -8.34 -9.12
C ASN A 21 5.96 -8.81 -8.39
N GLY A 22 4.88 -9.06 -9.13
CA GLY A 22 3.60 -9.43 -8.55
C GLY A 22 3.60 -10.74 -7.79
N HIS A 23 4.65 -11.54 -7.98
CA HIS A 23 4.81 -12.81 -7.26
C HIS A 23 5.62 -12.63 -5.99
N THR A 24 6.66 -11.79 -6.01
CA THR A 24 7.59 -11.64 -4.89
C THR A 24 7.18 -10.54 -3.90
N TYR A 25 6.31 -9.61 -4.29
CA TYR A 25 5.97 -8.48 -3.42
C TYR A 25 5.17 -8.91 -2.19
N GLN A 26 4.40 -9.98 -2.31
CA GLN A 26 3.35 -10.30 -1.34
C GLN A 26 3.87 -10.51 0.08
N SER A 27 4.93 -11.28 0.23
CA SER A 27 5.43 -11.57 1.58
C SER A 27 5.96 -10.31 2.27
N GLU A 28 6.67 -9.45 1.54
CA GLU A 28 7.17 -8.21 2.11
C GLU A 28 6.05 -7.21 2.37
N PHE A 29 5.10 -7.12 1.45
CA PHE A 29 3.95 -6.23 1.61
C PHE A 29 3.13 -6.63 2.84
N PHE A 30 2.89 -7.91 3.02
CA PHE A 30 2.13 -8.39 4.18
C PHE A 30 2.88 -8.14 5.48
N LYS A 31 4.20 -8.28 5.45
CA LYS A 31 5.02 -7.97 6.62
C LYS A 31 4.89 -6.50 6.99
N ASP A 32 4.97 -5.63 5.98
CA ASP A 32 4.83 -4.19 6.20
C ASP A 32 3.44 -3.84 6.74
N LEU A 33 2.39 -4.44 6.17
CA LEU A 33 1.03 -4.22 6.65
C LEU A 33 0.89 -4.66 8.11
N HIS A 34 1.41 -5.83 8.42
CA HIS A 34 1.30 -6.37 9.78
C HIS A 34 1.94 -5.44 10.81
N GLN A 35 2.98 -4.72 10.41
CA GLN A 35 3.70 -3.80 11.29
C GLN A 35 3.11 -2.41 11.35
N ALA A 36 2.06 -2.14 10.59
CA ALA A 36 1.42 -0.82 10.58
C ALA A 36 0.88 -0.49 11.96
N LYS A 37 1.08 0.76 12.39
CA LYS A 37 0.69 1.21 13.71
C LYS A 37 -0.34 2.31 13.71
N ARG A 38 -0.40 3.12 12.67
CA ARG A 38 -1.27 4.31 12.62
C ARG A 38 -2.23 4.30 11.47
N SER A 39 -1.75 4.10 10.26
CA SER A 39 -2.62 4.23 9.09
C SER A 39 -2.12 3.40 7.92
N VAL A 40 -3.08 2.96 7.11
CA VAL A 40 -2.82 2.32 5.82
C VAL A 40 -3.76 2.99 4.83
N VAL A 41 -3.19 3.59 3.78
CA VAL A 41 -3.97 4.21 2.71
C VAL A 41 -3.65 3.45 1.43
N ILE A 42 -4.66 2.89 0.80
CA ILE A 42 -4.48 2.13 -0.44
C ILE A 42 -5.33 2.74 -1.53
N SER A 43 -4.75 2.93 -2.72
CA SER A 43 -5.54 3.27 -3.89
C SER A 43 -5.46 2.11 -4.88
N ALA A 44 -6.59 1.76 -5.47
CA ALA A 44 -6.68 0.65 -6.41
C ALA A 44 -7.54 1.05 -7.59
N THR A 45 -6.92 1.08 -8.78
CA THR A 45 -7.65 1.39 -10.01
C THR A 45 -8.41 0.18 -10.53
N LYS A 46 -8.03 -1.02 -10.08
CA LYS A 46 -8.69 -2.27 -10.43
C LYS A 46 -9.36 -2.85 -9.20
N LEU A 47 -10.57 -3.38 -9.38
CA LEU A 47 -11.36 -3.87 -8.26
C LEU A 47 -11.56 -5.38 -8.34
N TRP A 48 -10.49 -6.11 -8.60
CA TRP A 48 -10.51 -7.56 -8.65
C TRP A 48 -10.06 -8.11 -7.30
N PHE A 49 -11.03 -8.51 -6.50
CA PHE A 49 -10.77 -9.08 -5.19
C PHE A 49 -10.92 -10.59 -5.26
N ALA A 50 -10.04 -11.31 -4.59
CA ALA A 50 -10.20 -12.73 -4.42
C ALA A 50 -11.42 -13.00 -3.54
N LYS A 51 -12.07 -14.14 -3.76
CA LYS A 51 -13.18 -14.55 -2.90
C LYS A 51 -12.74 -14.63 -1.45
N HIS A 52 -11.54 -15.16 -1.22
CA HIS A 52 -10.92 -15.18 0.09
C HIS A 52 -9.61 -14.41 0.00
N SER A 53 -9.68 -13.12 0.24
CA SER A 53 -8.53 -12.24 0.08
C SER A 53 -7.74 -12.14 1.38
N SER A 54 -6.47 -12.55 1.35
CA SER A 54 -5.57 -12.41 2.50
C SER A 54 -5.35 -10.95 2.86
N VAL A 55 -5.28 -10.08 1.86
CA VAL A 55 -5.06 -8.66 2.13
C VAL A 55 -6.27 -8.03 2.82
N LEU A 56 -7.48 -8.41 2.41
CA LEU A 56 -8.68 -7.88 3.05
C LEU A 56 -8.78 -8.37 4.49
N GLU A 57 -8.41 -9.62 4.75
CA GLU A 57 -8.38 -10.13 6.11
C GLU A 57 -7.36 -9.39 6.96
N MET A 58 -6.20 -9.10 6.39
CA MET A 58 -5.18 -8.32 7.09
C MET A 58 -5.67 -6.91 7.41
N LEU A 59 -6.33 -6.26 6.45
CA LEU A 59 -6.87 -4.91 6.66
C LEU A 59 -7.95 -4.91 7.73
N LYS A 60 -8.77 -5.95 7.77
CA LYS A 60 -9.77 -6.11 8.82
C LYS A 60 -9.13 -6.20 10.20
N GLU A 61 -8.07 -6.99 10.29
CA GLU A 61 -7.33 -7.13 11.54
C GLU A 61 -6.70 -5.81 11.97
N LEU A 62 -6.11 -5.08 11.02
CA LEU A 62 -5.51 -3.78 11.31
C LEU A 62 -6.57 -2.79 11.83
N SER A 63 -7.72 -2.76 11.17
CA SER A 63 -8.82 -1.88 11.58
C SER A 63 -9.26 -2.24 13.01
N ALA A 64 -9.34 -3.52 13.32
CA ALA A 64 -9.73 -3.96 14.66
C ALA A 64 -8.70 -3.57 15.73
N ARG A 65 -7.44 -3.39 15.33
CA ARG A 65 -6.38 -2.95 16.24
C ARG A 65 -6.29 -1.42 16.37
N GLY A 66 -7.17 -0.69 15.69
CA GLY A 66 -7.17 0.77 15.76
C GLY A 66 -6.34 1.46 14.69
N VAL A 67 -5.84 0.71 13.70
CA VAL A 67 -5.15 1.31 12.56
C VAL A 67 -6.19 1.88 11.62
N GLU A 68 -6.00 3.12 11.20
CA GLU A 68 -6.91 3.76 10.25
C GLU A 68 -6.66 3.18 8.86
N VAL A 69 -7.69 2.59 8.25
CA VAL A 69 -7.59 2.01 6.91
C VAL A 69 -8.45 2.82 5.97
N VAL A 70 -7.85 3.36 4.91
CA VAL A 70 -8.54 4.17 3.92
C VAL A 70 -8.30 3.57 2.53
N ALA A 71 -9.37 3.41 1.78
CA ALA A 71 -9.29 2.87 0.42
C ALA A 71 -9.84 3.88 -0.56
N PHE A 72 -9.03 4.24 -1.56
CA PHE A 72 -9.45 5.08 -2.69
C PHE A 72 -9.76 4.14 -3.85
N ILE A 73 -10.99 4.17 -4.33
CA ILE A 73 -11.42 3.29 -5.42
C ILE A 73 -12.34 4.06 -6.37
N LYS A 74 -12.56 3.48 -7.54
CA LYS A 74 -13.59 3.97 -8.43
C LYS A 74 -14.95 3.43 -7.98
N SER A 75 -16.02 4.07 -8.40
CA SER A 75 -17.38 3.68 -8.01
C SER A 75 -17.64 2.21 -8.30
N ASN A 76 -18.02 1.45 -7.29
CA ASN A 76 -18.43 0.06 -7.43
C ASN A 76 -19.13 -0.34 -6.14
N LEU A 77 -20.43 -0.41 -6.19
CA LEU A 77 -21.26 -0.61 -5.01
C LEU A 77 -20.90 -1.89 -4.24
N GLU A 78 -20.70 -2.97 -4.97
CA GLU A 78 -20.37 -4.26 -4.37
C GLU A 78 -19.03 -4.19 -3.59
N LYS A 79 -18.03 -3.57 -4.21
CA LYS A 79 -16.70 -3.49 -3.58
C LYS A 79 -16.69 -2.49 -2.44
N GLU A 80 -17.46 -1.41 -2.55
CA GLU A 80 -17.62 -0.46 -1.46
C GLU A 80 -18.16 -1.14 -0.22
N GLU A 81 -19.22 -1.97 -0.40
CA GLU A 81 -19.80 -2.69 0.72
C GLU A 81 -18.81 -3.66 1.35
N LYS A 82 -18.05 -4.35 0.51
CA LYS A 82 -17.06 -5.30 0.99
C LYS A 82 -15.98 -4.61 1.83
N LEU A 83 -15.51 -3.46 1.36
CA LEU A 83 -14.48 -2.70 2.07
C LEU A 83 -15.01 -2.09 3.36
N LYS A 84 -16.26 -1.61 3.35
CA LYS A 84 -16.88 -1.13 4.57
C LYS A 84 -16.99 -2.25 5.61
N GLY A 85 -17.28 -3.45 5.15
CA GLY A 85 -17.42 -4.60 6.04
C GLY A 85 -16.15 -4.95 6.79
N ILE A 86 -14.98 -4.57 6.27
CA ILE A 86 -13.73 -4.82 6.98
C ILE A 86 -13.25 -3.61 7.78
N GLY A 87 -14.05 -2.55 7.86
CA GLY A 87 -13.72 -1.39 8.66
C GLY A 87 -12.96 -0.30 7.94
N ALA A 88 -12.84 -0.39 6.62
CA ALA A 88 -12.13 0.62 5.84
C ALA A 88 -13.03 1.82 5.58
N SER A 89 -12.43 3.02 5.58
CA SER A 89 -13.08 4.23 5.10
C SER A 89 -12.90 4.28 3.59
N ILE A 90 -13.99 4.56 2.88
CA ILE A 90 -13.98 4.54 1.42
C ILE A 90 -13.95 5.95 0.86
N ARG A 91 -13.08 6.19 -0.12
CA ARG A 91 -13.04 7.43 -0.88
C ARG A 91 -13.24 7.09 -2.35
N ILE A 92 -14.27 7.65 -2.95
CA ILE A 92 -14.60 7.38 -4.35
C ILE A 92 -13.98 8.44 -5.25
N ASN A 93 -13.22 7.99 -6.25
CA ASN A 93 -12.64 8.88 -7.24
C ASN A 93 -12.63 8.16 -8.58
N ASP A 94 -13.57 8.51 -9.45
CA ASP A 94 -13.74 7.82 -10.73
C ASP A 94 -12.64 8.17 -11.74
N THR A 95 -11.80 9.16 -11.43
CA THR A 95 -10.63 9.49 -12.26
C THR A 95 -9.33 8.97 -11.66
N LEU A 96 -9.42 8.11 -10.66
CA LEU A 96 -8.25 7.52 -10.01
C LEU A 96 -7.34 6.84 -11.04
N ALA A 97 -6.05 7.16 -10.98
CA ALA A 97 -5.11 6.72 -12.00
C ALA A 97 -3.84 6.06 -11.41
N ILE A 98 -3.73 5.93 -10.10
CA ILE A 98 -2.54 5.34 -9.50
C ILE A 98 -2.92 4.21 -8.54
N ASP A 99 -2.04 3.22 -8.49
CA ASP A 99 -2.12 2.13 -7.53
C ASP A 99 -0.98 2.31 -6.55
N VAL A 100 -1.31 2.52 -5.28
CA VAL A 100 -0.30 2.79 -4.26
C VAL A 100 -0.81 2.31 -2.91
N ALA A 101 0.13 1.95 -2.04
CA ALA A 101 -0.17 1.67 -0.64
C ALA A 101 0.80 2.47 0.21
N ILE A 102 0.27 3.23 1.16
CA ILE A 102 1.09 4.07 2.04
C ILE A 102 0.83 3.65 3.48
N ILE A 103 1.90 3.22 4.15
CA ILE A 103 1.82 2.68 5.49
C ILE A 103 2.47 3.67 6.46
N ASP A 104 1.71 4.08 7.46
CA ASP A 104 2.17 4.99 8.53
C ASP A 104 2.78 6.28 7.98
N LYS A 105 2.29 6.73 6.81
CA LYS A 105 2.71 7.96 6.15
C LYS A 105 4.21 8.04 5.88
N SER A 106 4.87 6.90 5.78
CA SER A 106 6.33 6.88 5.57
C SER A 106 6.79 5.80 4.61
N LEU A 107 6.07 4.69 4.50
CA LEU A 107 6.46 3.57 3.65
C LEU A 107 5.50 3.49 2.48
N ILE A 108 6.05 3.49 1.26
CA ILE A 108 5.26 3.55 0.04
C ILE A 108 5.50 2.30 -0.80
N TRP A 109 4.41 1.68 -1.25
CA TRP A 109 4.42 0.65 -2.27
C TRP A 109 3.76 1.23 -3.50
N TYR A 110 4.49 1.36 -4.60
CA TYR A 110 4.00 2.00 -5.81
C TYR A 110 4.33 1.17 -7.04
N GLY A 111 3.38 1.07 -7.94
CA GLY A 111 3.60 0.33 -9.17
C GLY A 111 2.27 -0.11 -9.76
N ASN A 112 2.31 -1.00 -10.75
CA ASN A 112 1.07 -1.50 -11.36
C ASN A 112 0.53 -2.74 -10.64
N ILE A 113 0.72 -2.77 -9.33
CA ILE A 113 0.20 -3.82 -8.45
C ILE A 113 -1.21 -3.45 -8.00
N ASN A 114 -2.11 -4.42 -8.00
CA ASN A 114 -3.40 -4.26 -7.36
C ASN A 114 -3.23 -4.67 -5.89
N TYR A 115 -3.09 -3.69 -5.01
CA TYR A 115 -2.82 -3.95 -3.60
C TYR A 115 -4.00 -4.53 -2.83
N LEU A 116 -5.17 -4.58 -3.47
CA LEU A 116 -6.36 -5.17 -2.86
C LEU A 116 -6.73 -6.53 -3.48
N GLY A 117 -5.99 -6.98 -4.46
CA GLY A 117 -6.39 -8.18 -5.19
C GLY A 117 -5.25 -8.95 -5.84
N TYR A 118 -5.52 -9.45 -7.03
CA TYR A 118 -4.62 -10.34 -7.76
C TYR A 118 -3.55 -9.63 -8.54
N ASN A 119 -2.39 -10.27 -8.62
CA ASN A 119 -1.28 -9.80 -9.44
C ASN A 119 -0.58 -10.96 -10.12
N THR A 120 0.15 -10.66 -11.20
CA THR A 120 0.91 -11.65 -11.94
C THR A 120 2.39 -11.26 -11.93
N ASP A 121 3.25 -12.13 -12.46
CA ASP A 121 4.68 -11.85 -12.53
C ASP A 121 5.00 -10.63 -13.38
N GLU A 122 4.07 -10.22 -14.25
CA GLU A 122 4.28 -9.06 -15.13
C GLU A 122 4.03 -7.74 -14.40
N ASN A 123 3.41 -7.78 -13.23
CA ASN A 123 3.21 -6.58 -12.42
C ASN A 123 4.47 -6.30 -11.61
N ASN A 124 4.71 -5.02 -11.35
CA ASN A 124 5.89 -4.60 -10.59
C ASN A 124 5.53 -3.54 -9.58
N ALA A 125 6.26 -3.55 -8.46
CA ALA A 125 6.09 -2.55 -7.42
C ALA A 125 7.45 -2.13 -6.88
N ILE A 126 7.55 -0.86 -6.50
CA ILE A 126 8.72 -0.33 -5.81
C ILE A 126 8.32 -0.06 -4.37
N ARG A 127 9.15 -0.48 -3.45
CA ARG A 127 8.99 -0.21 -2.02
C ARG A 127 9.96 0.89 -1.63
N ILE A 128 9.44 2.01 -1.13
CA ILE A 128 10.24 3.19 -0.82
C ILE A 128 9.93 3.67 0.59
N TYR A 129 10.95 3.86 1.38
CA TYR A 129 10.80 4.42 2.72
C TYR A 129 11.16 5.90 2.66
N ASP A 130 10.14 6.77 2.58
CA ASP A 130 10.36 8.21 2.39
C ASP A 130 9.10 8.99 2.84
N SER A 131 9.19 9.63 3.99
CA SER A 131 8.05 10.34 4.56
C SER A 131 7.62 11.54 3.73
N ALA A 132 8.57 12.26 3.14
CA ALA A 132 8.23 13.42 2.32
C ALA A 132 7.48 13.01 1.06
N LEU A 133 7.94 11.94 0.41
CA LEU A 133 7.27 11.43 -0.76
C LEU A 133 5.88 10.87 -0.40
N ALA A 134 5.78 10.20 0.74
CA ALA A 134 4.49 9.68 1.21
C ALA A 134 3.49 10.82 1.37
N GLU A 135 3.93 11.93 1.94
CA GLU A 135 3.07 13.09 2.13
C GLU A 135 2.62 13.67 0.80
N ASN A 136 3.53 13.76 -0.16
CA ASN A 136 3.18 14.25 -1.50
C ASN A 136 2.13 13.36 -2.18
N VAL A 137 2.29 12.05 -2.07
CA VAL A 137 1.34 11.11 -2.68
C VAL A 137 -0.01 11.22 -2.00
N LEU A 138 -0.03 11.35 -0.68
CA LEU A 138 -1.28 11.54 0.06
C LEU A 138 -2.00 12.81 -0.39
N GLU A 139 -1.26 13.89 -0.60
CA GLU A 139 -1.85 15.12 -1.12
C GLU A 139 -2.53 14.90 -2.46
N VAL A 140 -1.87 14.18 -3.35
CA VAL A 140 -2.45 13.87 -4.66
C VAL A 140 -3.74 13.08 -4.51
N LEU A 141 -3.75 12.08 -3.62
CA LEU A 141 -4.93 11.25 -3.42
C LEU A 141 -6.10 12.04 -2.83
N TYR A 142 -5.83 12.94 -1.89
CA TYR A 142 -6.87 13.67 -1.19
C TYR A 142 -7.32 14.94 -1.93
N THR A 143 -6.66 15.28 -3.02
CA THR A 143 -7.08 16.41 -3.84
C THR A 143 -8.18 15.98 -4.80
#